data_879ef2826da64a7a78c93a739d6adde0
#
_entry.id   879ef2826da64a7a78c93a739d6adde0
#
_cell.length_a   1.000
_cell.length_b   1.000
_cell.length_c   1.000
_cell.angle_alpha   90.00
_cell.angle_beta   90.00
_cell.angle_gamma   90.00
#
_symmetry.space_group_name_H-M   'P 1'
#
loop_
_entity.id
_entity.type
_entity.pdbx_description
1 polymer ?
#
loop_
_entity_poly.entity_id
_entity_poly.type
_entity_poly.pdbx_seq_one_letter_code
_entity_poly.pdbx_strand_id
1 'polypeptide(L)'
;MKVHLIHVIHATKPGGNTSRLAPLMREAGFDVMVRSYGYALALTSGLTDWLNRRRARKLSAAIQEGDAIVCHSNGAAVAYYIQAEHRSLSALILINPALDRDTDFHNVERVLCLHNAGDDVVGWSALAPFSIWGAMGRDGYAGSLANVVNVDCANPPPGLPKLWGHSALFDKYNLPHWGPALAREMKVMTGMESANG
;
A
#
# COMPACT_ATOMS: atom_id res chain seq x y z
N MET A 1 -7.14 16.86 -4.44
CA MET A 1 -6.72 15.56 -3.84
C MET A 1 -5.45 15.09 -4.52
N LYS A 2 -4.49 14.63 -3.75
CA LYS A 2 -3.23 14.08 -4.25
C LYS A 2 -3.15 12.58 -3.97
N VAL A 3 -2.46 11.85 -4.85
CA VAL A 3 -2.11 10.44 -4.62
C VAL A 3 -0.64 10.34 -4.27
N HIS A 4 -0.34 9.88 -3.06
CA HIS A 4 1.02 9.69 -2.58
C HIS A 4 1.47 8.24 -2.77
N LEU A 5 2.50 8.02 -3.58
CA LEU A 5 3.12 6.71 -3.79
C LEU A 5 4.25 6.51 -2.79
N ILE A 6 4.06 5.61 -1.83
CA ILE A 6 5.02 5.32 -0.75
C ILE A 6 5.63 3.94 -0.96
N HIS A 7 6.95 3.87 -1.00
CA HIS A 7 7.69 2.63 -1.27
C HIS A 7 8.45 2.10 -0.05
N VAL A 8 8.88 0.86 -0.19
CA VAL A 8 9.61 -0.06 0.69
C VAL A 8 11.01 0.44 1.10
N ILE A 9 11.48 -0.12 2.19
CA ILE A 9 12.91 -0.27 2.58
C ILE A 9 13.71 -0.87 1.41
N HIS A 10 14.94 -0.43 1.19
CA HIS A 10 15.87 -0.84 0.12
C HIS A 10 15.58 -0.34 -1.31
N ALA A 11 14.79 0.69 -1.48
CA ALA A 11 14.69 1.33 -2.78
C ALA A 11 16.00 2.04 -3.13
N THR A 12 16.74 1.52 -4.10
CA THR A 12 17.93 2.16 -4.66
C THR A 12 17.60 3.38 -5.51
N LYS A 13 16.30 3.57 -5.84
CA LYS A 13 15.79 4.70 -6.63
C LYS A 13 14.66 5.38 -5.86
N PRO A 14 14.48 6.71 -6.00
CA PRO A 14 13.34 7.42 -5.42
C PRO A 14 12.00 6.75 -5.80
N GLY A 15 11.16 6.49 -4.81
CA GLY A 15 9.85 5.86 -5.00
C GLY A 15 9.85 4.36 -5.28
N GLY A 16 11.00 3.71 -5.50
CA GLY A 16 11.09 2.27 -5.70
C GLY A 16 10.06 1.70 -6.68
N ASN A 17 9.49 0.53 -6.38
CA ASN A 17 8.53 -0.14 -7.26
C ASN A 17 7.23 0.65 -7.44
N THR A 18 6.69 1.29 -6.40
CA THR A 18 5.44 2.07 -6.51
C THR A 18 5.55 3.24 -7.47
N SER A 19 6.76 3.79 -7.70
CA SER A 19 6.97 4.87 -8.68
C SER A 19 6.58 4.47 -10.11
N ARG A 20 6.57 3.17 -10.42
CA ARG A 20 6.13 2.65 -11.72
C ARG A 20 4.64 2.87 -11.98
N LEU A 21 3.84 3.07 -10.94
CA LEU A 21 2.42 3.43 -11.06
C LEU A 21 2.21 4.91 -11.37
N ALA A 22 3.21 5.78 -11.16
CA ALA A 22 3.04 7.21 -11.30
C ALA A 22 2.56 7.68 -12.69
N PRO A 23 3.09 7.17 -13.82
CA PRO A 23 2.56 7.54 -15.14
C PRO A 23 1.08 7.17 -15.28
N LEU A 24 0.70 5.95 -14.89
CA LEU A 24 -0.67 5.43 -15.02
C LEU A 24 -1.67 6.20 -14.15
N MET A 25 -1.29 6.56 -12.93
CA MET A 25 -2.11 7.39 -12.05
C MET A 25 -2.27 8.82 -12.59
N ARG A 26 -1.20 9.41 -13.18
CA ARG A 26 -1.29 10.75 -13.83
C ARG A 26 -2.18 10.71 -15.06
N GLU A 27 -2.06 9.69 -15.90
CA GLU A 27 -2.94 9.48 -17.07
C GLU A 27 -4.41 9.34 -16.63
N ALA A 28 -4.66 8.73 -15.49
CA ALA A 28 -5.98 8.66 -14.87
C ALA A 28 -6.47 10.00 -14.27
N GLY A 29 -5.65 11.06 -14.28
CA GLY A 29 -6.03 12.42 -13.86
C GLY A 29 -5.66 12.78 -12.42
N PHE A 30 -4.84 11.97 -11.72
CA PHE A 30 -4.40 12.27 -10.36
C PHE A 30 -3.17 13.19 -10.32
N ASP A 31 -3.11 14.07 -9.33
CA ASP A 31 -1.87 14.76 -8.93
C ASP A 31 -1.00 13.80 -8.11
N VAL A 32 0.06 13.27 -8.71
CA VAL A 32 0.84 12.17 -8.14
C VAL A 32 2.14 12.64 -7.52
N MET A 33 2.30 12.36 -6.24
CA MET A 33 3.50 12.64 -5.47
C MET A 33 4.25 11.35 -5.12
N VAL A 34 5.41 11.14 -5.72
CA VAL A 34 6.29 10.02 -5.37
C VAL A 34 7.08 10.37 -4.12
N ARG A 35 6.92 9.58 -3.04
CA ARG A 35 7.55 9.81 -1.74
C ARG A 35 8.68 8.82 -1.49
N SER A 36 9.83 9.32 -1.09
CA SER A 36 10.95 8.52 -0.60
C SER A 36 11.21 8.85 0.87
N TYR A 37 11.39 7.84 1.68
CA TYR A 37 11.72 8.02 3.10
C TYR A 37 13.09 7.45 3.47
N GLY A 38 13.93 7.18 2.47
CA GLY A 38 15.30 6.74 2.64
C GLY A 38 15.47 5.25 2.95
N TYR A 39 16.70 4.85 3.13
CA TYR A 39 17.12 3.47 3.41
C TYR A 39 16.90 3.13 4.89
N ALA A 40 16.35 1.96 5.20
CA ALA A 40 16.37 1.41 6.55
C ALA A 40 16.79 -0.05 6.53
N LEU A 41 17.73 -0.39 7.38
CA LEU A 41 18.02 -1.77 7.74
C LEU A 41 16.91 -2.25 8.70
N ALA A 42 16.27 -3.36 8.37
CA ALA A 42 15.36 -4.05 9.26
C ALA A 42 16.19 -4.82 10.31
N LEU A 43 16.65 -4.11 11.34
CA LEU A 43 17.59 -4.72 12.30
C LEU A 43 16.92 -5.24 13.56
N THR A 44 15.86 -4.59 14.04
CA THR A 44 15.05 -5.05 15.18
C THR A 44 13.63 -4.49 15.07
N SER A 45 12.63 -5.19 15.56
CA SER A 45 11.21 -4.81 15.48
C SER A 45 10.92 -3.43 16.10
N GLY A 46 11.33 -3.17 17.33
CA GLY A 46 11.06 -1.91 18.01
C GLY A 46 11.75 -0.69 17.36
N LEU A 47 12.96 -0.85 16.86
CA LEU A 47 13.66 0.19 16.10
C LEU A 47 12.96 0.48 14.78
N THR A 48 12.42 -0.56 14.12
CA THR A 48 11.71 -0.43 12.86
C THR A 48 10.41 0.35 13.04
N ASP A 49 9.64 0.08 14.09
CA ASP A 49 8.42 0.82 14.40
C ASP A 49 8.71 2.30 14.71
N TRP A 50 9.71 2.57 15.52
CA TRP A 50 10.15 3.94 15.79
C TRP A 50 10.54 4.69 14.50
N LEU A 51 11.28 4.02 13.62
CA LEU A 51 11.67 4.59 12.32
C LEU A 51 10.45 4.82 11.42
N ASN A 52 9.49 3.91 11.37
CA ASN A 52 8.26 4.07 10.58
C ASN A 52 7.41 5.22 11.11
N ARG A 53 7.23 5.37 12.43
CA ARG A 53 6.56 6.53 13.06
C ARG A 53 7.27 7.85 12.73
N ARG A 54 8.60 7.90 12.83
CA ARG A 54 9.38 9.09 12.48
C ARG A 54 9.21 9.47 11.00
N ARG A 55 9.15 8.49 10.11
CA ARG A 55 8.89 8.69 8.68
C ARG A 55 7.47 9.16 8.42
N ALA A 56 6.50 8.54 9.05
CA ALA A 56 5.10 8.94 8.97
C ALA A 56 4.93 10.41 9.37
N ARG A 57 5.50 10.84 10.49
CA ARG A 57 5.49 12.24 10.94
C ARG A 57 6.12 13.17 9.90
N LYS A 58 7.26 12.79 9.29
CA LYS A 58 7.91 13.61 8.26
C LYS A 58 7.06 13.70 6.98
N LEU A 59 6.43 12.61 6.56
CA LEU A 59 5.62 12.58 5.35
C LEU A 59 4.26 13.24 5.54
N SER A 60 3.66 13.13 6.74
CA SER A 60 2.35 13.72 7.05
C SER A 60 2.34 15.24 6.91
N ALA A 61 3.48 15.92 7.05
CA ALA A 61 3.59 17.35 6.79
C ALA A 61 3.25 17.76 5.36
N ALA A 62 3.36 16.83 4.40
CA ALA A 62 3.09 17.07 2.98
C ALA A 62 1.84 16.32 2.46
N ILE A 63 1.11 15.65 3.35
CA ILE A 63 -0.15 14.95 3.08
C ILE A 63 -1.28 15.76 3.70
N GLN A 64 -2.32 16.03 2.92
CA GLN A 64 -3.50 16.76 3.37
C GLN A 64 -4.62 15.80 3.76
N GLU A 65 -5.58 16.28 4.56
CA GLU A 65 -6.81 15.54 4.82
C GLU A 65 -7.52 15.20 3.51
N GLY A 66 -7.97 13.95 3.37
CA GLY A 66 -8.64 13.47 2.17
C GLY A 66 -7.71 13.13 1.00
N ASP A 67 -6.38 13.25 1.15
CA ASP A 67 -5.45 12.69 0.16
C ASP A 67 -5.50 11.16 0.17
N ALA A 68 -5.01 10.53 -0.92
CA ALA A 68 -4.94 9.08 -1.04
C ALA A 68 -3.49 8.59 -1.02
N ILE A 69 -3.30 7.34 -0.58
CA ILE A 69 -1.98 6.69 -0.54
C ILE A 69 -2.03 5.36 -1.30
N VAL A 70 -1.01 5.09 -2.11
CA VAL A 70 -0.67 3.75 -2.60
C VAL A 70 0.67 3.36 -2.02
N CYS A 71 0.72 2.23 -1.34
CA CYS A 71 1.94 1.77 -0.70
C CYS A 71 2.19 0.27 -0.94
N HIS A 72 3.45 -0.12 -0.80
CA HIS A 72 3.89 -1.50 -0.99
C HIS A 72 4.74 -1.95 0.20
N SER A 73 4.54 -3.19 0.66
CA SER A 73 5.37 -3.83 1.68
C SER A 73 5.43 -2.99 2.97
N ASN A 74 6.62 -2.71 3.51
CA ASN A 74 6.78 -1.85 4.70
C ASN A 74 6.29 -0.39 4.51
N GLY A 75 6.07 0.05 3.28
CA GLY A 75 5.38 1.32 3.04
C GLY A 75 3.99 1.37 3.66
N ALA A 76 3.35 0.21 3.81
CA ALA A 76 2.07 0.06 4.49
C ALA A 76 2.16 0.41 5.99
N ALA A 77 3.25 0.04 6.67
CA ALA A 77 3.47 0.44 8.07
C ALA A 77 3.62 1.96 8.23
N VAL A 78 4.28 2.62 7.28
CA VAL A 78 4.37 4.08 7.28
C VAL A 78 3.00 4.71 7.02
N ALA A 79 2.23 4.20 6.06
CA ALA A 79 0.87 4.67 5.77
C ALA A 79 -0.08 4.44 6.95
N TYR A 80 0.06 3.31 7.66
CA TYR A 80 -0.66 3.03 8.89
C TYR A 80 -0.42 4.13 9.94
N TYR A 81 0.82 4.49 10.24
CA TYR A 81 1.11 5.54 11.21
C TYR A 81 0.67 6.92 10.74
N ILE A 82 0.64 7.19 9.43
CA ILE A 82 0.08 8.45 8.91
C ILE A 82 -1.40 8.55 9.25
N GLN A 83 -2.20 7.53 8.94
CA GLN A 83 -3.64 7.56 9.23
C GLN A 83 -3.95 7.46 10.72
N ALA A 84 -3.19 6.67 11.48
CA ALA A 84 -3.46 6.46 12.90
C ALA A 84 -3.12 7.68 13.78
N GLU A 85 -2.09 8.45 13.41
CA GLU A 85 -1.53 9.50 14.28
C GLU A 85 -1.62 10.91 13.69
N HIS A 86 -1.90 11.08 12.39
CA HIS A 86 -1.68 12.37 11.74
C HIS A 86 -2.78 12.84 10.79
N ARG A 87 -3.34 12.01 9.90
CA ARG A 87 -4.22 12.44 8.81
C ARG A 87 -5.29 11.42 8.47
N SER A 88 -6.53 11.86 8.25
CA SER A 88 -7.54 11.04 7.58
C SER A 88 -7.25 10.95 6.08
N LEU A 89 -7.50 9.81 5.50
CA LEU A 89 -7.27 9.51 4.09
C LEU A 89 -8.59 9.15 3.40
N SER A 90 -8.80 9.61 2.16
CA SER A 90 -9.96 9.19 1.36
C SER A 90 -9.80 7.77 0.85
N ALA A 91 -8.57 7.36 0.50
CA ALA A 91 -8.31 6.03 -0.01
C ALA A 91 -6.89 5.53 0.35
N LEU A 92 -6.77 4.23 0.57
CA LEU A 92 -5.51 3.55 0.81
C LEU A 92 -5.44 2.25 0.01
N ILE A 93 -4.52 2.16 -0.94
CA ILE A 93 -4.20 0.92 -1.65
C ILE A 93 -2.95 0.31 -1.04
N LEU A 94 -3.09 -0.88 -0.48
CA LEU A 94 -2.05 -1.69 0.13
C LEU A 94 -1.65 -2.80 -0.85
N ILE A 95 -0.41 -2.79 -1.31
CA ILE A 95 0.14 -3.82 -2.20
C ILE A 95 1.11 -4.68 -1.40
N ASN A 96 0.75 -5.94 -1.19
CA ASN A 96 1.53 -6.88 -0.39
C ASN A 96 2.01 -6.28 0.95
N PRO A 97 1.08 -5.77 1.79
CA PRO A 97 1.43 -5.01 2.99
C PRO A 97 2.12 -5.89 4.05
N ALA A 98 3.21 -5.39 4.62
CA ALA A 98 3.84 -5.99 5.79
C ALA A 98 3.18 -5.44 7.07
N LEU A 99 1.95 -5.90 7.35
CA LEU A 99 1.12 -5.49 8.49
C LEU A 99 0.43 -6.70 9.12
N ASP A 100 0.04 -6.57 10.37
CA ASP A 100 -0.84 -7.52 11.03
C ASP A 100 -2.21 -7.55 10.34
N ARG A 101 -2.81 -8.74 10.28
CA ARG A 101 -4.04 -8.99 9.51
C ARG A 101 -5.28 -8.31 10.07
N ASP A 102 -5.26 -7.86 11.31
CA ASP A 102 -6.33 -7.15 12.02
C ASP A 102 -6.02 -5.67 12.26
N THR A 103 -5.04 -5.12 11.54
CA THR A 103 -4.65 -3.71 11.61
C THR A 103 -5.86 -2.79 11.46
N ASP A 104 -5.97 -1.79 12.35
CA ASP A 104 -7.06 -0.83 12.34
C ASP A 104 -6.84 0.33 11.33
N PHE A 105 -7.83 0.54 10.44
CA PHE A 105 -7.83 1.58 9.43
C PHE A 105 -9.00 2.57 9.62
N HIS A 106 -9.34 2.93 10.83
CA HIS A 106 -10.50 3.76 11.16
C HIS A 106 -10.47 5.19 10.59
N ASN A 107 -9.29 5.73 10.29
CA ASN A 107 -9.12 7.06 9.69
C ASN A 107 -8.94 7.00 8.16
N VAL A 108 -9.38 5.93 7.52
CA VAL A 108 -9.38 5.78 6.06
C VAL A 108 -10.80 5.48 5.58
N GLU A 109 -11.31 6.24 4.61
CA GLU A 109 -12.67 6.02 4.11
C GLU A 109 -12.78 4.68 3.37
N ARG A 110 -11.79 4.33 2.56
CA ARG A 110 -11.76 3.08 1.76
C ARG A 110 -10.36 2.50 1.70
N VAL A 111 -10.25 1.21 1.93
CA VAL A 111 -8.98 0.45 1.88
C VAL A 111 -9.11 -0.70 0.90
N LEU A 112 -8.16 -0.80 -0.03
CA LEU A 112 -7.99 -1.94 -0.91
C LEU A 112 -6.72 -2.69 -0.53
N CYS A 113 -6.85 -3.93 -0.09
CA CYS A 113 -5.74 -4.80 0.29
C CYS A 113 -5.48 -5.84 -0.80
N LEU A 114 -4.39 -5.69 -1.54
CA LEU A 114 -3.92 -6.69 -2.50
C LEU A 114 -2.93 -7.62 -1.80
N HIS A 115 -3.24 -8.91 -1.83
CA HIS A 115 -2.41 -9.94 -1.22
C HIS A 115 -2.24 -11.15 -2.13
N ASN A 116 -1.22 -11.97 -1.90
CA ASN A 116 -1.09 -13.26 -2.57
C ASN A 116 -0.33 -14.27 -1.73
N ALA A 117 -0.74 -15.53 -1.79
CA ALA A 117 -0.17 -16.63 -1.01
C ALA A 117 1.31 -16.93 -1.32
N GLY A 118 1.82 -16.45 -2.45
CA GLY A 118 3.24 -16.59 -2.83
C GLY A 118 4.14 -15.49 -2.26
N ASP A 119 3.64 -14.64 -1.36
CA ASP A 119 4.46 -13.60 -0.72
C ASP A 119 5.23 -14.13 0.49
N ASP A 120 6.33 -14.84 0.21
CA ASP A 120 7.19 -15.39 1.26
C ASP A 120 7.91 -14.29 2.04
N VAL A 121 8.17 -13.12 1.44
CA VAL A 121 8.85 -12.00 2.12
C VAL A 121 8.01 -11.50 3.29
N VAL A 122 6.71 -11.27 3.06
CA VAL A 122 5.77 -10.86 4.12
C VAL A 122 5.52 -12.02 5.09
N GLY A 123 5.44 -13.26 4.59
CA GLY A 123 5.34 -14.44 5.44
C GLY A 123 6.46 -14.54 6.48
N TRP A 124 7.71 -14.28 6.07
CA TRP A 124 8.85 -14.24 6.98
C TRP A 124 8.84 -13.02 7.92
N SER A 125 8.37 -11.86 7.46
CA SER A 125 8.30 -10.66 8.29
C SER A 125 7.32 -10.80 9.47
N ALA A 126 6.31 -11.63 9.33
CA ALA A 126 5.36 -11.94 10.41
C ALA A 126 6.01 -12.65 11.61
N LEU A 127 7.22 -13.20 11.47
CA LEU A 127 7.97 -13.81 12.56
C LEU A 127 8.75 -12.77 13.39
N ALA A 128 8.77 -11.50 13.01
CA ALA A 128 9.46 -10.44 13.74
C ALA A 128 8.71 -10.11 15.04
N PRO A 129 9.28 -10.38 16.24
CA PRO A 129 8.58 -10.14 17.50
C PRO A 129 8.41 -8.64 17.78
N PHE A 130 7.35 -8.26 18.47
CA PHE A 130 7.08 -6.89 18.92
C PHE A 130 7.02 -5.84 17.81
N SER A 131 6.52 -6.19 16.63
CA SER A 131 6.36 -5.31 15.48
C SER A 131 4.90 -5.35 14.99
N ILE A 132 4.47 -4.29 14.30
CA ILE A 132 3.21 -4.28 13.54
C ILE A 132 3.32 -5.09 12.24
N TRP A 133 4.48 -5.66 11.96
CA TRP A 133 4.65 -6.53 10.80
C TRP A 133 3.95 -7.86 10.98
N GLY A 134 3.17 -8.23 9.97
CA GLY A 134 2.39 -9.45 9.98
C GLY A 134 2.19 -10.00 8.57
N ALA A 135 1.28 -10.93 8.44
CA ALA A 135 1.07 -11.73 7.25
C ALA A 135 0.00 -11.16 6.28
N MET A 136 -0.45 -9.92 6.45
CA MET A 136 -1.54 -9.36 5.64
C MET A 136 -1.25 -9.42 4.13
N GLY A 137 -0.03 -9.16 3.69
CA GLY A 137 0.34 -9.22 2.27
C GLY A 137 0.33 -10.62 1.68
N ARG A 138 0.41 -11.67 2.51
CA ARG A 138 0.27 -13.06 2.09
C ARG A 138 -1.15 -13.58 2.24
N ASP A 139 -1.79 -13.32 3.38
CA ASP A 139 -3.02 -13.98 3.81
C ASP A 139 -4.26 -13.05 3.78
N GLY A 140 -4.08 -11.78 3.41
CA GLY A 140 -5.14 -10.77 3.39
C GLY A 140 -5.49 -10.21 4.77
N TYR A 141 -6.32 -9.19 4.77
CA TYR A 141 -6.90 -8.58 5.96
C TYR A 141 -7.94 -9.54 6.59
N ALA A 142 -7.91 -9.70 7.89
CA ALA A 142 -8.80 -10.58 8.65
C ALA A 142 -9.61 -9.84 9.73
N GLY A 143 -9.48 -8.52 9.83
CA GLY A 143 -10.29 -7.71 10.74
C GLY A 143 -11.74 -7.55 10.27
N SER A 144 -12.52 -6.78 11.02
CA SER A 144 -13.99 -6.62 10.82
C SER A 144 -14.38 -5.28 10.17
N LEU A 145 -13.45 -4.46 9.72
CA LEU A 145 -13.75 -3.14 9.16
C LEU A 145 -14.42 -3.26 7.79
N ALA A 146 -15.63 -2.70 7.66
CA ALA A 146 -16.43 -2.75 6.43
C ALA A 146 -15.82 -1.91 5.27
N ASN A 147 -14.91 -0.98 5.58
CA ASN A 147 -14.22 -0.15 4.60
C ASN A 147 -13.00 -0.84 3.96
N VAL A 148 -12.67 -2.08 4.34
CA VAL A 148 -11.54 -2.84 3.80
C VAL A 148 -12.01 -3.92 2.84
N VAL A 149 -11.51 -3.87 1.61
CA VAL A 149 -11.75 -4.88 0.58
C VAL A 149 -10.46 -5.65 0.29
N ASN A 150 -10.52 -6.98 0.37
CA ASN A 150 -9.42 -7.87 -0.02
C ASN A 150 -9.51 -8.24 -1.50
N VAL A 151 -8.37 -8.27 -2.16
CA VAL A 151 -8.19 -8.86 -3.50
C VAL A 151 -7.07 -9.90 -3.43
N ASP A 152 -7.45 -11.17 -3.60
CA ASP A 152 -6.49 -12.26 -3.75
C ASP A 152 -5.89 -12.23 -5.15
N CYS A 153 -4.67 -11.75 -5.25
CA CYS A 153 -3.95 -11.64 -6.53
C CYS A 153 -3.48 -12.99 -7.10
N ALA A 154 -3.53 -14.07 -6.32
CA ALA A 154 -3.32 -15.44 -6.83
C ALA A 154 -4.58 -15.97 -7.55
N ASN A 155 -5.77 -15.42 -7.21
CA ASN A 155 -7.05 -15.70 -7.84
C ASN A 155 -7.76 -14.37 -8.20
N PRO A 156 -7.18 -13.58 -9.12
CA PRO A 156 -7.63 -12.22 -9.39
C PRO A 156 -9.00 -12.19 -10.10
N PRO A 157 -9.67 -11.02 -10.12
CA PRO A 157 -10.80 -10.77 -10.97
C PRO A 157 -10.54 -11.11 -12.44
N PRO A 158 -11.58 -11.46 -13.22
CA PRO A 158 -11.43 -11.77 -14.64
C PRO A 158 -10.69 -10.67 -15.41
N GLY A 159 -9.79 -11.08 -16.30
CA GLY A 159 -9.00 -10.17 -17.15
C GLY A 159 -7.67 -9.70 -16.54
N LEU A 160 -7.42 -9.98 -15.27
CA LEU A 160 -6.13 -9.68 -14.64
C LEU A 160 -5.24 -10.93 -14.54
N PRO A 161 -3.92 -10.80 -14.77
CA PRO A 161 -3.00 -11.92 -14.59
C PRO A 161 -2.83 -12.27 -13.11
N LYS A 162 -2.62 -13.54 -12.81
CA LYS A 162 -2.28 -14.01 -11.47
C LYS A 162 -0.91 -13.46 -11.05
N LEU A 163 -0.82 -13.01 -9.81
CA LEU A 163 0.44 -12.58 -9.22
C LEU A 163 0.96 -13.64 -8.26
N TRP A 164 2.27 -13.85 -8.32
CA TRP A 164 2.95 -14.75 -7.41
C TRP A 164 4.29 -14.15 -6.96
N GLY A 165 4.40 -13.83 -5.67
CA GLY A 165 5.58 -13.20 -5.08
C GLY A 165 5.40 -11.72 -4.73
N HIS A 166 6.34 -11.23 -3.91
CA HIS A 166 6.25 -9.95 -3.20
C HIS A 166 6.14 -8.71 -4.10
N SER A 167 6.80 -8.71 -5.24
CA SER A 167 6.84 -7.55 -6.14
C SER A 167 6.26 -7.85 -7.52
N ALA A 168 5.55 -8.97 -7.68
CA ALA A 168 5.07 -9.47 -8.98
C ALA A 168 4.19 -8.46 -9.74
N LEU A 169 3.42 -7.62 -9.03
CA LEU A 169 2.59 -6.59 -9.63
C LEU A 169 3.42 -5.61 -10.50
N PHE A 170 4.64 -5.33 -10.08
CA PHE A 170 5.51 -4.34 -10.73
C PHE A 170 6.34 -4.92 -11.88
N ASP A 171 6.20 -6.20 -12.19
CA ASP A 171 6.88 -6.80 -13.33
C ASP A 171 6.37 -6.23 -14.65
N LYS A 172 7.25 -6.22 -15.65
CA LYS A 172 6.94 -5.68 -16.99
C LYS A 172 5.75 -6.37 -17.67
N TYR A 173 5.41 -7.59 -17.27
CA TYR A 173 4.28 -8.36 -17.81
C TYR A 173 2.97 -8.09 -17.05
N ASN A 174 3.03 -7.81 -15.77
CA ASN A 174 1.86 -7.65 -14.90
C ASN A 174 1.41 -6.19 -14.79
N LEU A 175 2.36 -5.26 -14.72
CA LEU A 175 2.07 -3.84 -14.54
C LEU A 175 1.15 -3.24 -15.62
N PRO A 176 1.27 -3.60 -16.93
CA PRO A 176 0.34 -3.09 -17.96
C PRO A 176 -1.12 -3.48 -17.76
N HIS A 177 -1.40 -4.54 -17.02
CA HIS A 177 -2.76 -4.99 -16.69
C HIS A 177 -3.23 -4.45 -15.34
N TRP A 178 -2.42 -4.63 -14.30
CA TRP A 178 -2.78 -4.21 -12.95
C TRP A 178 -2.74 -2.71 -12.74
N GLY A 179 -1.84 -1.99 -13.39
CA GLY A 179 -1.68 -0.56 -13.22
C GLY A 179 -2.94 0.24 -13.60
N PRO A 180 -3.51 0.06 -14.82
CA PRO A 180 -4.78 0.69 -15.20
C PRO A 180 -5.96 0.26 -14.31
N ALA A 181 -6.01 -1.01 -13.88
CA ALA A 181 -7.05 -1.48 -12.97
C ALA A 181 -6.97 -0.77 -11.62
N LEU A 182 -5.77 -0.62 -11.04
CA LEU A 182 -5.58 0.12 -9.79
C LEU A 182 -5.87 1.61 -9.94
N ALA A 183 -5.55 2.21 -11.08
CA ALA A 183 -5.87 3.61 -11.33
C ALA A 183 -7.38 3.85 -11.42
N ARG A 184 -8.13 2.94 -12.06
CA ARG A 184 -9.60 2.98 -12.08
C ARG A 184 -10.19 2.75 -10.70
N GLU A 185 -9.69 1.74 -9.97
CA GLU A 185 -10.15 1.48 -8.60
C GLU A 185 -9.93 2.69 -7.68
N MET A 186 -8.78 3.37 -7.80
CA MET A 186 -8.51 4.60 -7.07
C MET A 186 -9.54 5.69 -7.41
N LYS A 187 -9.98 5.84 -8.66
CA LYS A 187 -11.05 6.79 -9.03
C LYS A 187 -12.36 6.46 -8.32
N VAL A 188 -12.74 5.18 -8.31
CA VAL A 188 -13.96 4.72 -7.61
C VAL A 188 -13.84 4.97 -6.11
N MET A 189 -12.71 4.63 -5.50
CA MET A 189 -12.47 4.83 -4.07
C MET A 189 -12.50 6.31 -3.67
N THR A 190 -12.07 7.19 -4.55
CA THR A 190 -12.01 8.65 -4.28
C THR A 190 -13.22 9.42 -4.81
N GLY A 191 -14.23 8.72 -5.35
CA GLY A 191 -15.46 9.35 -5.87
C GLY A 191 -15.27 10.14 -7.17
N MET A 192 -14.14 9.99 -7.87
CA MET A 192 -13.91 10.61 -9.17
C MET A 192 -14.63 9.86 -10.32
N GLU A 193 -15.06 8.64 -10.07
CA GLU A 193 -15.83 7.80 -11.00
C GLU A 193 -16.87 7.01 -10.20
N SER A 194 -18.07 6.83 -10.76
CA SER A 194 -19.10 6.00 -10.09
C SER A 194 -18.76 4.53 -10.24
N ALA A 195 -19.10 3.72 -9.23
CA ALA A 195 -18.85 2.28 -9.22
C ALA A 195 -19.63 1.50 -10.33
N ASN A 196 -20.56 2.15 -11.01
CA ASN A 196 -21.49 1.57 -11.98
C ASN A 196 -21.21 2.05 -13.43
N GLY A 197 -20.00 2.46 -13.74
CA GLY A 197 -19.60 2.86 -15.08
C GLY A 197 -19.17 1.70 -15.97
#